data_51c562ca1a944fbc45c12db79c8aad02
#
_entry.id   51c562ca1a944fbc45c12db79c8aad02
#
_cell.length_a   1.000
_cell.length_b   1.000
_cell.length_c   1.000
_cell.angle_alpha   90.00
_cell.angle_beta   90.00
_cell.angle_gamma   90.00
#
_symmetry.space_group_name_H-M   'P 1'
#
loop_
_entity.id
_entity.type
_entity.pdbx_description
1 polymer ?
#
loop_
_entity_poly.entity_id
_entity_poly.type
_entity_poly.pdbx_seq_one_letter_code
_entity_poly.pdbx_strand_id
1 'polypeptide(L)'
;MKEAFTRKSLLILGRGIGQVMFQNNALSGLLMLIGIFLNSWQMGLLAVSGNIISTSTGRISGYDRDDIKNGLYGFNGTLVGIAVGVFMLLTVSSLMLMAIASCASTYIARFFNMQRVLPGFTTPFILSVWMLLGLCSWLMPDMLLVSDTETPASSSINYLQCFSMSIGQVMFQGNIMTGLFFLAGILVNSRNAAVYTILGALLPLLLATLLGVDSEALNMGLMGYNGVLCALALGGKSWMSCIWAACSVLLSVVLQIVGMNWGIITLTAPFVLSVWLTMGIKKLYLLFKLGRKQATNPNKGIKAH
;
A
#
# COMPACT_ATOMS: atom_id res chain seq x y z
N MET A 1 33.70 0.96 12.12
CA MET A 1 32.76 -0.18 12.11
C MET A 1 31.35 0.20 12.58
N LYS A 2 31.17 0.89 13.71
CA LYS A 2 29.85 1.36 14.21
C LYS A 2 29.15 2.31 13.24
N GLU A 3 29.82 3.32 12.67
CA GLU A 3 29.24 4.27 11.72
C GLU A 3 28.72 3.60 10.42
N ALA A 4 29.49 2.66 9.87
CA ALA A 4 29.10 1.93 8.68
C ALA A 4 27.88 1.03 8.94
N PHE A 5 27.74 0.48 10.14
CA PHE A 5 26.60 -0.31 10.57
C PHE A 5 25.34 0.58 10.70
N THR A 6 25.48 1.73 11.35
CA THR A 6 24.40 2.72 11.53
C THR A 6 23.88 3.23 10.18
N ARG A 7 24.79 3.63 9.27
CA ARG A 7 24.43 4.08 7.91
C ARG A 7 23.68 3.01 7.13
N LYS A 8 24.13 1.76 7.17
CA LYS A 8 23.43 0.64 6.50
C LYS A 8 22.01 0.41 7.07
N SER A 9 21.85 0.52 8.38
CA SER A 9 20.56 0.36 9.03
C SER A 9 19.59 1.48 8.65
N LEU A 10 20.03 2.74 8.62
CA LEU A 10 19.21 3.87 8.17
C LEU A 10 18.75 3.73 6.70
N LEU A 11 19.64 3.25 5.82
CA LEU A 11 19.28 2.99 4.43
C LEU A 11 18.21 1.90 4.31
N ILE A 12 18.27 0.84 5.12
CA ILE A 12 17.27 -0.23 5.15
C ILE A 12 15.92 0.31 5.64
N LEU A 13 15.91 1.11 6.71
CA LEU A 13 14.69 1.73 7.23
C LEU A 13 14.07 2.67 6.20
N GLY A 14 14.86 3.54 5.58
CA GLY A 14 14.38 4.43 4.52
C GLY A 14 13.78 3.64 3.34
N ARG A 15 14.46 2.57 2.88
CA ARG A 15 13.89 1.71 1.85
C ARG A 15 12.60 1.04 2.30
N GLY A 16 12.52 0.58 3.55
CA GLY A 16 11.30 -0.02 4.10
C GLY A 16 10.11 0.94 4.06
N ILE A 17 10.30 2.20 4.40
CA ILE A 17 9.24 3.23 4.27
C ILE A 17 8.91 3.47 2.78
N GLY A 18 9.92 3.64 1.93
CA GLY A 18 9.72 3.83 0.49
C GLY A 18 9.00 2.66 -0.18
N GLN A 19 9.25 1.42 0.26
CA GLN A 19 8.64 0.21 -0.27
C GLN A 19 7.12 0.14 -0.07
N VAL A 20 6.55 0.88 0.87
CA VAL A 20 5.09 1.01 0.99
C VAL A 20 4.48 1.47 -0.33
N MET A 21 5.19 2.34 -1.06
CA MET A 21 4.80 2.84 -2.38
C MET A 21 5.73 2.32 -3.50
N PHE A 22 6.28 1.12 -3.35
CA PHE A 22 7.13 0.45 -4.33
C PHE A 22 8.43 1.19 -4.67
N GLN A 23 8.92 2.07 -3.77
CA GLN A 23 10.16 2.82 -3.99
C GLN A 23 11.32 2.17 -3.22
N ASN A 24 12.14 1.35 -3.89
CA ASN A 24 13.37 0.79 -3.30
C ASN A 24 14.47 1.86 -3.25
N ASN A 25 14.19 2.99 -2.59
CA ASN A 25 15.08 4.12 -2.48
C ASN A 25 14.97 4.75 -1.08
N ALA A 26 16.11 4.88 -0.39
CA ALA A 26 16.12 5.42 0.97
C ALA A 26 15.79 6.92 1.03
N LEU A 27 16.14 7.70 -0.01
CA LEU A 27 15.79 9.12 -0.09
C LEU A 27 14.28 9.29 -0.30
N SER A 28 13.65 8.46 -1.13
CA SER A 28 12.20 8.42 -1.27
C SER A 28 11.52 8.15 0.06
N GLY A 29 12.00 7.13 0.80
CA GLY A 29 11.48 6.83 2.12
C GLY A 29 11.71 7.95 3.15
N LEU A 30 12.83 8.66 3.06
CA LEU A 30 13.10 9.83 3.91
C LEU A 30 12.09 10.97 3.63
N LEU A 31 11.83 11.29 2.36
CA LEU A 31 10.84 12.30 1.98
C LEU A 31 9.44 11.91 2.46
N MET A 32 9.07 10.63 2.30
CA MET A 32 7.81 10.11 2.83
C MET A 32 7.74 10.23 4.35
N LEU A 33 8.81 9.88 5.06
CA LEU A 33 8.88 10.00 6.52
C LEU A 33 8.75 11.45 6.98
N ILE A 34 9.40 12.40 6.30
CA ILE A 34 9.22 13.84 6.57
C ILE A 34 7.74 14.22 6.41
N GLY A 35 7.09 13.78 5.34
CA GLY A 35 5.65 14.00 5.14
C GLY A 35 4.81 13.44 6.29
N ILE A 36 5.10 12.25 6.79
CA ILE A 36 4.40 11.66 7.93
C ILE A 36 4.61 12.50 9.21
N PHE A 37 5.85 12.92 9.49
CA PHE A 37 6.15 13.77 10.66
C PHE A 37 5.48 15.15 10.58
N LEU A 38 5.31 15.72 9.39
CA LEU A 38 4.57 16.97 9.18
C LEU A 38 3.07 16.82 9.49
N ASN A 39 2.49 15.65 9.27
CA ASN A 39 1.12 15.37 9.65
C ASN A 39 1.00 15.06 11.14
N SER A 40 1.85 14.14 11.64
CA SER A 40 1.85 13.73 13.04
C SER A 40 3.20 13.15 13.44
N TRP A 41 3.83 13.73 14.46
CA TRP A 41 5.09 13.21 14.99
C TRP A 41 4.93 11.82 15.61
N GLN A 42 3.76 11.55 16.24
CA GLN A 42 3.43 10.24 16.81
C GLN A 42 3.36 9.17 15.70
N MET A 43 2.66 9.47 14.60
CA MET A 43 2.59 8.57 13.43
C MET A 43 3.98 8.30 12.85
N GLY A 44 4.84 9.32 12.79
CA GLY A 44 6.23 9.16 12.35
C GLY A 44 7.03 8.21 13.24
N LEU A 45 6.91 8.33 14.56
CA LEU A 45 7.56 7.42 15.50
C LEU A 45 7.01 6.00 15.41
N LEU A 46 5.69 5.83 15.28
CA LEU A 46 5.06 4.53 15.14
C LEU A 46 5.46 3.85 13.82
N ALA A 47 5.52 4.61 12.73
CA ALA A 47 5.99 4.13 11.42
C ALA A 47 7.42 3.57 11.52
N VAL A 48 8.32 4.33 12.13
CA VAL A 48 9.73 3.91 12.34
C VAL A 48 9.81 2.71 13.27
N SER A 49 9.07 2.70 14.38
CA SER A 49 9.07 1.60 15.34
C SER A 49 8.59 0.29 14.71
N GLY A 50 7.46 0.31 14.01
CA GLY A 50 6.93 -0.84 13.29
C GLY A 50 7.89 -1.37 12.22
N ASN A 51 8.54 -0.47 11.47
CA ASN A 51 9.58 -0.83 10.49
C ASN A 51 10.77 -1.52 11.16
N ILE A 52 11.29 -0.97 12.26
CA ILE A 52 12.42 -1.55 13.01
C ILE A 52 12.06 -2.94 13.51
N ILE A 53 10.88 -3.10 14.11
CA ILE A 53 10.42 -4.39 14.66
C ILE A 53 10.34 -5.43 13.55
N SER A 54 9.64 -5.14 12.45
CA SER A 54 9.50 -6.07 11.33
C SER A 54 10.84 -6.41 10.67
N THR A 55 11.70 -5.41 10.43
CA THR A 55 13.03 -5.62 9.87
C THR A 55 13.91 -6.47 10.80
N SER A 56 13.84 -6.22 12.13
CA SER A 56 14.58 -6.98 13.13
C SER A 56 14.08 -8.42 13.22
N THR A 57 12.77 -8.63 13.19
CA THR A 57 12.15 -9.97 13.12
C THR A 57 12.69 -10.76 11.94
N GLY A 58 12.72 -10.17 10.73
CA GLY A 58 13.29 -10.84 9.55
C GLY A 58 14.77 -11.17 9.71
N ARG A 59 15.55 -10.29 10.37
CA ARG A 59 16.99 -10.56 10.65
C ARG A 59 17.18 -11.70 11.65
N ILE A 60 16.46 -11.67 12.76
CA ILE A 60 16.55 -12.69 13.83
C ILE A 60 16.10 -14.06 13.29
N SER A 61 15.07 -14.08 12.45
CA SER A 61 14.55 -15.29 11.80
C SER A 61 15.45 -15.81 10.66
N GLY A 62 16.58 -15.15 10.37
CA GLY A 62 17.53 -15.60 9.34
C GLY A 62 17.00 -15.52 7.91
N TYR A 63 16.07 -14.59 7.63
CA TYR A 63 15.50 -14.44 6.30
C TYR A 63 16.51 -13.85 5.31
N ASP A 64 16.16 -13.85 4.02
CA ASP A 64 17.06 -13.44 2.95
C ASP A 64 17.62 -12.03 3.19
N ARG A 65 18.96 -11.92 3.07
CA ARG A 65 19.67 -10.66 3.37
C ARG A 65 19.40 -9.57 2.34
N ASP A 66 19.13 -9.92 1.10
CA ASP A 66 18.89 -8.93 0.04
C ASP A 66 17.45 -8.42 0.13
N ASP A 67 16.49 -9.27 0.48
CA ASP A 67 15.12 -8.85 0.84
C ASP A 67 15.14 -7.86 2.01
N ILE A 68 15.91 -8.14 3.07
CA ILE A 68 16.08 -7.25 4.23
C ILE A 68 16.72 -5.91 3.80
N LYS A 69 17.81 -5.96 3.02
CA LYS A 69 18.49 -4.74 2.53
C LYS A 69 17.58 -3.87 1.67
N ASN A 70 16.68 -4.49 0.91
CA ASN A 70 15.71 -3.81 0.05
C ASN A 70 14.47 -3.33 0.82
N GLY A 71 14.37 -3.55 2.13
CA GLY A 71 13.27 -3.07 2.99
C GLY A 71 11.98 -3.88 2.86
N LEU A 72 12.01 -5.07 2.24
CA LEU A 72 10.81 -5.87 1.92
C LEU A 72 10.11 -6.47 3.15
N TYR A 73 10.74 -6.49 4.31
CA TYR A 73 10.09 -6.86 5.57
C TYR A 73 9.64 -5.64 6.37
N GLY A 74 10.32 -4.49 6.21
CA GLY A 74 10.04 -3.27 6.98
C GLY A 74 8.74 -2.57 6.61
N PHE A 75 8.32 -2.60 5.34
CA PHE A 75 7.20 -1.77 4.86
C PHE A 75 5.84 -2.17 5.46
N ASN A 76 5.57 -3.46 5.66
CA ASN A 76 4.34 -3.90 6.32
C ASN A 76 4.32 -3.47 7.79
N GLY A 77 5.46 -3.55 8.49
CA GLY A 77 5.59 -3.04 9.85
C GLY A 77 5.40 -1.52 9.94
N THR A 78 5.88 -0.75 8.96
CA THR A 78 5.60 0.69 8.87
C THR A 78 4.10 0.96 8.87
N LEU A 79 3.35 0.24 8.04
CA LEU A 79 1.90 0.38 7.95
C LEU A 79 1.17 -0.11 9.22
N VAL A 80 1.63 -1.21 9.84
CA VAL A 80 1.10 -1.68 11.13
C VAL A 80 1.29 -0.62 12.21
N GLY A 81 2.48 -0.02 12.30
CA GLY A 81 2.76 1.05 13.28
C GLY A 81 1.81 2.23 13.10
N ILE A 82 1.64 2.73 11.88
CA ILE A 82 0.73 3.84 11.59
C ILE A 82 -0.72 3.44 11.90
N ALA A 83 -1.16 2.24 11.51
CA ALA A 83 -2.52 1.77 11.75
C ALA A 83 -2.87 1.73 13.24
N VAL A 84 -1.94 1.33 14.11
CA VAL A 84 -2.14 1.39 15.56
C VAL A 84 -2.38 2.83 16.02
N GLY A 85 -1.63 3.80 15.50
CA GLY A 85 -1.86 5.21 15.81
C GLY A 85 -3.17 5.78 15.27
N VAL A 86 -3.75 5.17 14.22
CA VAL A 86 -5.04 5.58 13.63
C VAL A 86 -6.23 4.96 14.37
N PHE A 87 -6.12 3.70 14.76
CA PHE A 87 -7.28 2.93 15.24
C PHE A 87 -7.28 2.67 16.74
N MET A 88 -6.19 2.97 17.45
CA MET A 88 -6.07 2.61 18.87
C MET A 88 -5.59 3.77 19.74
N LEU A 89 -6.06 3.81 20.98
CA LEU A 89 -5.49 4.67 22.00
C LEU A 89 -4.02 4.31 22.25
N LEU A 90 -3.14 5.32 22.25
CA LEU A 90 -1.71 5.12 22.46
C LEU A 90 -1.40 4.84 23.94
N THR A 91 -1.34 3.57 24.28
CA THR A 91 -1.01 3.04 25.61
C THR A 91 0.17 2.06 25.50
N VAL A 92 0.74 1.67 26.63
CA VAL A 92 1.78 0.63 26.66
C VAL A 92 1.26 -0.68 26.04
N SER A 93 0.00 -1.02 26.32
CA SER A 93 -0.63 -2.23 25.79
C SER A 93 -0.77 -2.17 24.26
N SER A 94 -1.22 -1.02 23.70
CA SER A 94 -1.32 -0.87 22.22
C SER A 94 0.05 -0.92 21.54
N LEU A 95 1.11 -0.40 22.18
CA LEU A 95 2.48 -0.51 21.67
C LEU A 95 3.00 -1.95 21.69
N MET A 96 2.67 -2.73 22.73
CA MET A 96 3.00 -4.17 22.77
C MET A 96 2.25 -4.93 21.67
N LEU A 97 0.98 -4.66 21.48
CA LEU A 97 0.15 -5.26 20.42
C LEU A 97 0.67 -4.86 19.02
N MET A 98 1.11 -3.61 18.83
CA MET A 98 1.78 -3.16 17.62
C MET A 98 3.03 -3.99 17.34
N ALA A 99 3.85 -4.27 18.36
CA ALA A 99 5.05 -5.08 18.21
C ALA A 99 4.70 -6.51 17.77
N ILE A 100 3.71 -7.13 18.40
CA ILE A 100 3.22 -8.47 18.04
C ILE A 100 2.69 -8.49 16.60
N ALA A 101 1.84 -7.54 16.22
CA ALA A 101 1.29 -7.43 14.87
C ALA A 101 2.37 -7.17 13.81
N SER A 102 3.39 -6.36 14.13
CA SER A 102 4.53 -6.12 13.25
C SER A 102 5.37 -7.40 13.04
N CYS A 103 5.60 -8.20 14.09
CA CYS A 103 6.23 -9.51 13.97
C CYS A 103 5.38 -10.44 13.11
N ALA A 104 4.08 -10.53 13.37
CA ALA A 104 3.15 -11.37 12.60
C ALA A 104 3.17 -11.01 11.11
N SER A 105 3.15 -9.70 10.79
CA SER A 105 3.22 -9.25 9.40
C SER A 105 4.50 -9.73 8.69
N THR A 106 5.61 -9.85 9.41
CA THR A 106 6.88 -10.34 8.85
C THR A 106 6.81 -11.84 8.52
N TYR A 107 6.21 -12.66 9.38
CA TYR A 107 6.01 -14.08 9.12
C TYR A 107 5.06 -14.32 7.95
N ILE A 108 3.96 -13.56 7.90
CA ILE A 108 3.02 -13.63 6.77
C ILE A 108 3.71 -13.19 5.47
N ALA A 109 4.53 -12.13 5.49
CA ALA A 109 5.31 -11.70 4.33
C ALA A 109 6.25 -12.80 3.84
N ARG A 110 6.91 -13.49 4.76
CA ARG A 110 7.75 -14.64 4.43
C ARG A 110 6.98 -15.74 3.73
N PHE A 111 5.77 -16.09 4.22
CA PHE A 111 4.92 -17.08 3.57
C PHE A 111 4.63 -16.70 2.11
N PHE A 112 4.25 -15.45 1.82
CA PHE A 112 4.00 -14.99 0.46
C PHE A 112 5.27 -15.00 -0.41
N ASN A 113 6.42 -14.66 0.14
CA ASN A 113 7.70 -14.73 -0.59
C ASN A 113 8.10 -16.16 -0.96
N MET A 114 7.75 -17.14 -0.12
CA MET A 114 8.07 -18.56 -0.38
C MET A 114 7.19 -19.18 -1.46
N GLN A 115 5.87 -18.91 -1.46
CA GLN A 115 4.93 -19.57 -2.36
C GLN A 115 5.04 -19.08 -3.83
N ARG A 116 5.56 -17.89 -4.09
CA ARG A 116 5.85 -17.30 -5.42
C ARG A 116 4.70 -17.30 -6.45
N VAL A 117 3.48 -17.67 -6.04
CA VAL A 117 2.30 -17.75 -6.93
C VAL A 117 1.63 -16.38 -7.04
N LEU A 118 1.40 -15.74 -5.89
CA LEU A 118 0.82 -14.41 -5.79
C LEU A 118 1.76 -13.50 -5.02
N PRO A 119 2.03 -12.28 -5.51
CA PRO A 119 2.80 -11.31 -4.74
C PRO A 119 2.03 -10.92 -3.48
N GLY A 120 2.73 -10.88 -2.33
CA GLY A 120 2.10 -10.58 -1.03
C GLY A 120 1.61 -9.15 -0.93
N PHE A 121 2.28 -8.20 -1.57
CA PHE A 121 2.00 -6.77 -1.45
C PHE A 121 1.81 -6.37 0.02
N THR A 122 0.71 -5.69 0.33
CA THR A 122 0.31 -5.28 1.68
C THR A 122 -0.58 -6.31 2.39
N THR A 123 -0.80 -7.51 1.84
CA THR A 123 -1.58 -8.58 2.51
C THR A 123 -1.09 -8.89 3.91
N PRO A 124 0.25 -8.96 4.18
CA PRO A 124 0.74 -9.17 5.53
C PRO A 124 0.29 -8.10 6.52
N PHE A 125 0.32 -6.84 6.11
CA PHE A 125 -0.20 -5.73 6.89
C PHE A 125 -1.72 -5.86 7.13
N ILE A 126 -2.52 -6.10 6.06
CA ILE A 126 -3.98 -6.21 6.14
C ILE A 126 -4.38 -7.29 7.14
N LEU A 127 -3.84 -8.50 6.99
CA LEU A 127 -4.18 -9.62 7.86
C LEU A 127 -3.77 -9.36 9.29
N SER A 128 -2.58 -8.81 9.53
CA SER A 128 -2.09 -8.51 10.88
C SER A 128 -2.95 -7.45 11.57
N VAL A 129 -3.36 -6.40 10.86
CA VAL A 129 -4.19 -5.34 11.42
C VAL A 129 -5.64 -5.81 11.62
N TRP A 130 -6.22 -6.55 10.66
CA TRP A 130 -7.56 -7.10 10.84
C TRP A 130 -7.63 -8.07 12.03
N MET A 131 -6.62 -8.94 12.20
CA MET A 131 -6.54 -9.81 13.38
C MET A 131 -6.41 -8.99 14.67
N LEU A 132 -5.58 -7.96 14.68
CA LEU A 132 -5.39 -7.08 15.83
C LEU A 132 -6.68 -6.36 16.20
N LEU A 133 -7.32 -5.67 15.23
CA LEU A 133 -8.56 -4.92 15.47
C LEU A 133 -9.71 -5.85 15.87
N GLY A 134 -9.85 -7.01 15.21
CA GLY A 134 -10.86 -8.01 15.55
C GLY A 134 -10.67 -8.57 16.95
N LEU A 135 -9.43 -8.86 17.35
CA LEU A 135 -9.14 -9.31 18.73
C LEU A 135 -9.44 -8.21 19.76
N CYS A 136 -9.02 -6.98 19.48
CA CYS A 136 -9.28 -5.84 20.37
C CYS A 136 -10.76 -5.51 20.47
N SER A 137 -11.53 -5.57 19.39
CA SER A 137 -12.98 -5.32 19.43
C SER A 137 -13.74 -6.33 20.29
N TRP A 138 -13.21 -7.54 20.40
CA TRP A 138 -13.81 -8.60 21.22
C TRP A 138 -13.33 -8.60 22.68
N LEU A 139 -12.04 -8.40 22.94
CA LEU A 139 -11.43 -8.54 24.27
C LEU A 139 -11.19 -7.21 24.98
N MET A 140 -10.95 -6.12 24.25
CA MET A 140 -10.50 -4.83 24.78
C MET A 140 -11.06 -3.67 23.95
N PRO A 141 -12.41 -3.55 23.81
CA PRO A 141 -13.01 -2.52 22.94
C PRO A 141 -12.63 -1.10 23.34
N ASP A 142 -12.40 -0.84 24.63
CA ASP A 142 -12.00 0.48 25.15
C ASP A 142 -10.61 0.95 24.64
N MET A 143 -9.83 0.07 24.03
CA MET A 143 -8.56 0.44 23.41
C MET A 143 -8.73 0.98 21.98
N LEU A 144 -9.88 0.78 21.36
CA LEU A 144 -10.15 1.26 20.02
C LEU A 144 -10.64 2.71 20.05
N LEU A 145 -10.13 3.52 19.13
CA LEU A 145 -10.67 4.86 18.92
C LEU A 145 -12.03 4.74 18.24
N VAL A 146 -13.05 5.30 18.89
CA VAL A 146 -14.37 5.46 18.27
C VAL A 146 -14.25 6.64 17.30
N SER A 147 -14.55 6.42 16.03
CA SER A 147 -14.68 7.51 15.05
C SER A 147 -15.98 8.24 15.36
N ASP A 148 -15.91 9.35 16.11
CA ASP A 148 -17.01 10.30 16.17
C ASP A 148 -17.07 11.03 14.81
N THR A 149 -17.85 10.48 13.90
CA THR A 149 -18.06 11.01 12.56
C THR A 149 -19.11 12.13 12.55
N GLU A 150 -18.95 13.13 13.40
CA GLU A 150 -19.64 14.42 13.25
C GLU A 150 -18.67 15.47 12.68
N THR A 151 -18.07 15.21 11.55
CA THR A 151 -17.49 16.27 10.74
C THR A 151 -18.61 16.94 9.94
N PRO A 152 -18.71 18.29 9.93
CA PRO A 152 -19.72 18.97 9.12
C PRO A 152 -19.50 18.58 7.65
N ALA A 153 -20.51 18.00 7.04
CA ALA A 153 -20.46 17.53 5.66
C ALA A 153 -19.96 18.68 4.75
N SER A 154 -18.80 18.49 4.15
CA SER A 154 -18.29 19.44 3.15
C SER A 154 -19.19 19.39 1.93
N SER A 155 -19.88 20.48 1.63
CA SER A 155 -20.82 20.58 0.51
C SER A 155 -20.13 20.64 -0.86
N SER A 156 -18.80 20.82 -0.90
CA SER A 156 -18.04 21.00 -2.15
C SER A 156 -16.81 20.11 -2.23
N ILE A 157 -16.53 19.62 -3.44
CA ILE A 157 -15.34 18.83 -3.73
C ILE A 157 -14.15 19.78 -3.94
N ASN A 158 -13.07 19.58 -3.16
CA ASN A 158 -11.80 20.24 -3.38
C ASN A 158 -10.85 19.28 -4.12
N TYR A 159 -10.74 19.43 -5.43
CA TYR A 159 -9.96 18.51 -6.29
C TYR A 159 -8.47 18.41 -5.93
N LEU A 160 -7.83 19.52 -5.50
CA LEU A 160 -6.44 19.50 -5.06
C LEU A 160 -6.28 18.70 -3.76
N GLN A 161 -7.20 18.89 -2.84
CA GLN A 161 -7.24 18.12 -1.59
C GLN A 161 -7.48 16.66 -1.90
N CYS A 162 -8.51 16.29 -2.65
CA CYS A 162 -8.80 14.92 -3.04
C CYS A 162 -7.59 14.22 -3.68
N PHE A 163 -6.91 14.92 -4.59
CA PHE A 163 -5.72 14.40 -5.27
C PHE A 163 -4.59 14.12 -4.29
N SER A 164 -4.22 15.11 -3.48
CA SER A 164 -3.11 14.96 -2.54
C SER A 164 -3.41 13.95 -1.43
N MET A 165 -4.64 13.99 -0.89
CA MET A 165 -5.10 13.04 0.12
C MET A 165 -5.13 11.61 -0.41
N SER A 166 -5.51 11.39 -1.68
CA SER A 166 -5.43 10.05 -2.31
C SER A 166 -4.03 9.46 -2.26
N ILE A 167 -2.99 10.27 -2.34
CA ILE A 167 -1.60 9.84 -2.23
C ILE A 167 -1.19 9.66 -0.76
N GLY A 168 -1.56 10.60 0.11
CA GLY A 168 -1.27 10.57 1.55
C GLY A 168 -1.94 9.40 2.26
N GLN A 169 -3.18 9.10 1.91
CA GLN A 169 -3.97 8.02 2.51
C GLN A 169 -3.42 6.61 2.26
N VAL A 170 -2.50 6.43 1.33
CA VAL A 170 -1.75 5.16 1.20
C VAL A 170 -1.08 4.77 2.53
N MET A 171 -0.68 5.76 3.33
CA MET A 171 -0.13 5.58 4.68
C MET A 171 -0.99 6.29 5.75
N PHE A 172 -2.30 6.39 5.54
CA PHE A 172 -3.27 6.99 6.49
C PHE A 172 -2.97 8.46 6.84
N GLN A 173 -2.41 9.23 5.94
CA GLN A 173 -2.07 10.62 6.21
C GLN A 173 -3.12 11.58 5.68
N GLY A 174 -3.81 12.25 6.60
CA GLY A 174 -4.87 13.23 6.32
C GLY A 174 -4.33 14.67 6.14
N ASN A 175 -3.23 14.87 5.42
CA ASN A 175 -2.62 16.17 5.22
C ASN A 175 -2.18 16.37 3.76
N ILE A 176 -2.55 17.49 3.16
CA ILE A 176 -2.22 17.81 1.76
C ILE A 176 -0.71 17.82 1.52
N MET A 177 0.06 18.43 2.44
CA MET A 177 1.52 18.50 2.29
C MET A 177 2.14 17.11 2.27
N THR A 178 1.63 16.18 3.07
CA THR A 178 2.14 14.80 3.11
C THR A 178 1.99 14.10 1.77
N GLY A 179 0.84 14.22 1.10
CA GLY A 179 0.65 13.66 -0.23
C GLY A 179 1.63 14.22 -1.27
N LEU A 180 1.93 15.52 -1.19
CA LEU A 180 2.94 16.16 -2.04
C LEU A 180 4.36 15.66 -1.74
N PHE A 181 4.73 15.49 -0.46
CA PHE A 181 6.01 14.87 -0.09
C PHE A 181 6.13 13.43 -0.58
N PHE A 182 5.05 12.67 -0.55
CA PHE A 182 5.02 11.29 -1.08
C PHE A 182 5.23 11.30 -2.59
N LEU A 183 4.52 12.17 -3.31
CA LEU A 183 4.70 12.30 -4.76
C LEU A 183 6.14 12.74 -5.12
N ALA A 184 6.71 13.69 -4.38
CA ALA A 184 8.11 14.11 -4.54
C ALA A 184 9.06 12.93 -4.30
N GLY A 185 8.83 12.13 -3.25
CA GLY A 185 9.60 10.93 -2.96
C GLY A 185 9.56 9.90 -4.08
N ILE A 186 8.39 9.69 -4.69
CA ILE A 186 8.23 8.80 -5.85
C ILE A 186 8.97 9.37 -7.07
N LEU A 187 8.82 10.67 -7.33
CA LEU A 187 9.43 11.36 -8.48
C LEU A 187 10.96 11.28 -8.45
N VAL A 188 11.57 11.41 -7.28
CA VAL A 188 13.02 11.29 -7.07
C VAL A 188 13.54 9.91 -7.47
N ASN A 189 12.76 8.86 -7.27
CA ASN A 189 13.16 7.50 -7.64
C ASN A 189 12.79 7.16 -9.09
N SER A 190 11.57 7.54 -9.53
CA SER A 190 11.07 7.15 -10.85
C SER A 190 10.02 8.11 -11.38
N ARG A 191 10.33 8.83 -12.47
CA ARG A 191 9.37 9.68 -13.18
C ARG A 191 8.17 8.88 -13.70
N ASN A 192 8.41 7.67 -14.20
CA ASN A 192 7.34 6.79 -14.67
C ASN A 192 6.38 6.41 -13.52
N ALA A 193 6.91 6.05 -12.35
CA ALA A 193 6.09 5.77 -11.17
C ALA A 193 5.28 7.01 -10.73
N ALA A 194 5.87 8.22 -10.80
CA ALA A 194 5.14 9.46 -10.50
C ALA A 194 3.95 9.69 -11.45
N VAL A 195 4.10 9.44 -12.75
CA VAL A 195 2.99 9.51 -13.72
C VAL A 195 1.89 8.51 -13.35
N TYR A 196 2.24 7.26 -13.02
CA TYR A 196 1.25 6.27 -12.58
C TYR A 196 0.60 6.65 -11.24
N THR A 197 1.33 7.28 -10.33
CA THR A 197 0.75 7.82 -9.08
C THR A 197 -0.31 8.86 -9.37
N ILE A 198 -0.03 9.80 -10.28
CA ILE A 198 -0.98 10.84 -10.69
C ILE A 198 -2.23 10.20 -11.33
N LEU A 199 -2.05 9.26 -12.26
CA LEU A 199 -3.16 8.52 -12.88
C LEU A 199 -3.98 7.75 -11.83
N GLY A 200 -3.29 7.07 -10.90
CA GLY A 200 -3.91 6.29 -9.82
C GLY A 200 -4.67 7.14 -8.81
N ALA A 201 -4.36 8.43 -8.66
CA ALA A 201 -5.08 9.37 -7.81
C ALA A 201 -6.26 10.03 -8.55
N LEU A 202 -6.08 10.42 -9.82
CA LEU A 202 -7.10 11.16 -10.59
C LEU A 202 -8.21 10.28 -11.14
N LEU A 203 -7.90 9.08 -11.63
CA LEU A 203 -8.89 8.20 -12.25
C LEU A 203 -9.97 7.72 -11.25
N PRO A 204 -9.62 7.33 -9.99
CA PRO A 204 -10.61 7.05 -8.96
C PRO A 204 -11.49 8.24 -8.61
N LEU A 205 -10.89 9.43 -8.54
CA LEU A 205 -11.63 10.67 -8.23
C LEU A 205 -12.70 10.93 -9.30
N LEU A 206 -12.35 10.79 -10.58
CA LEU A 206 -13.31 10.93 -11.67
C LEU A 206 -14.43 9.90 -11.58
N LEU A 207 -14.10 8.62 -11.42
CA LEU A 207 -15.11 7.55 -11.34
C LEU A 207 -16.01 7.71 -10.12
N ALA A 208 -15.45 7.97 -8.94
CA ALA A 208 -16.21 8.10 -7.71
C ALA A 208 -17.16 9.32 -7.74
N THR A 209 -16.74 10.42 -8.37
CA THR A 209 -17.60 11.59 -8.61
C THR A 209 -18.77 11.23 -9.54
N LEU A 210 -18.52 10.47 -10.61
CA LEU A 210 -19.58 10.01 -11.53
C LEU A 210 -20.56 9.02 -10.86
N LEU A 211 -20.08 8.25 -9.89
CA LEU A 211 -20.91 7.33 -9.10
C LEU A 211 -21.66 8.00 -7.94
N GLY A 212 -21.50 9.32 -7.76
CA GLY A 212 -22.18 10.07 -6.71
C GLY A 212 -21.69 9.75 -5.30
N VAL A 213 -20.41 9.36 -5.16
CA VAL A 213 -19.81 9.15 -3.83
C VAL A 213 -19.75 10.47 -3.07
N ASP A 214 -19.99 10.40 -1.78
CA ASP A 214 -20.02 11.57 -0.91
C ASP A 214 -18.75 12.42 -1.00
N SER A 215 -18.94 13.74 -0.99
CA SER A 215 -17.86 14.72 -1.13
C SER A 215 -16.84 14.65 0.02
N GLU A 216 -17.26 14.25 1.21
CA GLU A 216 -16.35 14.08 2.35
C GLU A 216 -15.39 12.91 2.11
N ALA A 217 -15.90 11.74 1.71
CA ALA A 217 -15.08 10.59 1.38
C ALA A 217 -14.09 10.90 0.24
N LEU A 218 -14.51 11.73 -0.74
CA LEU A 218 -13.64 12.20 -1.81
C LEU A 218 -12.55 13.14 -1.27
N ASN A 219 -12.92 14.15 -0.48
CA ASN A 219 -11.99 15.12 0.11
C ASN A 219 -10.99 14.46 1.07
N MET A 220 -11.38 13.38 1.75
CA MET A 220 -10.49 12.55 2.56
C MET A 220 -9.57 11.64 1.75
N GLY A 221 -9.72 11.55 0.43
CA GLY A 221 -8.89 10.71 -0.45
C GLY A 221 -9.18 9.20 -0.34
N LEU A 222 -10.30 8.81 0.29
CA LEU A 222 -10.63 7.40 0.55
C LEU A 222 -10.91 6.58 -0.71
N MET A 223 -11.24 7.23 -1.82
CA MET A 223 -11.45 6.55 -3.10
C MET A 223 -10.16 6.34 -3.88
N GLY A 224 -9.11 7.16 -3.65
CA GLY A 224 -7.93 7.21 -4.51
C GLY A 224 -6.76 6.33 -4.08
N TYR A 225 -6.54 6.13 -2.78
CA TYR A 225 -5.30 5.51 -2.30
C TYR A 225 -5.06 4.08 -2.78
N ASN A 226 -6.10 3.27 -2.91
CA ASN A 226 -6.02 1.94 -3.51
C ASN A 226 -5.67 2.01 -5.00
N GLY A 227 -6.22 3.00 -5.71
CA GLY A 227 -5.90 3.27 -7.11
C GLY A 227 -4.44 3.65 -7.32
N VAL A 228 -3.87 4.48 -6.44
CA VAL A 228 -2.43 4.82 -6.45
C VAL A 228 -1.57 3.56 -6.37
N LEU A 229 -1.87 2.66 -5.44
CA LEU A 229 -1.14 1.40 -5.28
C LEU A 229 -1.33 0.46 -6.48
N CYS A 230 -2.54 0.35 -7.04
CA CYS A 230 -2.82 -0.42 -8.25
C CYS A 230 -1.99 0.07 -9.44
N ALA A 231 -1.97 1.38 -9.65
CA ALA A 231 -1.23 2.01 -10.73
C ALA A 231 0.28 1.79 -10.59
N LEU A 232 0.84 1.93 -9.37
CA LEU A 232 2.24 1.66 -9.09
C LEU A 232 2.62 0.19 -9.29
N ALA A 233 1.76 -0.75 -8.86
CA ALA A 233 2.03 -2.18 -8.95
C ALA A 233 2.02 -2.72 -10.39
N LEU A 234 1.14 -2.19 -11.26
CA LEU A 234 0.97 -2.65 -12.63
C LEU A 234 1.57 -1.71 -13.67
N GLY A 235 1.99 -0.54 -13.26
CA GLY A 235 2.61 0.48 -14.12
C GLY A 235 3.88 -0.02 -14.79
N GLY A 236 4.04 0.32 -16.07
CA GLY A 236 5.19 -0.09 -16.88
C GLY A 236 5.38 0.84 -18.07
N LYS A 237 6.36 0.52 -18.94
CA LYS A 237 6.68 1.36 -20.10
C LYS A 237 5.78 1.09 -21.33
N SER A 238 4.97 0.03 -21.30
CA SER A 238 4.13 -0.34 -22.43
C SER A 238 2.73 0.24 -22.31
N TRP A 239 2.08 0.55 -23.46
CA TRP A 239 0.69 0.96 -23.49
C TRP A 239 -0.26 -0.06 -22.85
N MET A 240 0.03 -1.35 -23.02
CA MET A 240 -0.73 -2.42 -22.38
C MET A 240 -0.62 -2.38 -20.84
N SER A 241 0.53 -1.97 -20.30
CA SER A 241 0.66 -1.78 -18.83
C SER A 241 -0.23 -0.65 -18.33
N CYS A 242 -0.40 0.41 -19.11
CA CYS A 242 -1.31 1.51 -18.79
C CYS A 242 -2.77 1.02 -18.73
N ILE A 243 -3.20 0.23 -19.71
CA ILE A 243 -4.55 -0.34 -19.75
C ILE A 243 -4.80 -1.25 -18.53
N TRP A 244 -3.88 -2.19 -18.24
CA TRP A 244 -4.02 -3.09 -17.10
C TRP A 244 -4.00 -2.33 -15.76
N ALA A 245 -3.16 -1.29 -15.64
CA ALA A 245 -3.15 -0.43 -14.47
C ALA A 245 -4.50 0.30 -14.31
N ALA A 246 -5.03 0.90 -15.38
CA ALA A 246 -6.31 1.60 -15.36
C ALA A 246 -7.47 0.66 -14.99
N CYS A 247 -7.53 -0.55 -15.57
CA CYS A 247 -8.53 -1.56 -15.19
C CYS A 247 -8.47 -1.91 -13.70
N SER A 248 -7.25 -2.12 -13.17
CA SER A 248 -7.08 -2.42 -11.75
C SER A 248 -7.47 -1.26 -10.85
N VAL A 249 -7.14 -0.02 -11.25
CA VAL A 249 -7.53 1.21 -10.55
C VAL A 249 -9.05 1.31 -10.46
N LEU A 250 -9.76 1.16 -11.59
CA LEU A 250 -11.23 1.25 -11.61
C LEU A 250 -11.88 0.16 -10.75
N LEU A 251 -11.35 -1.07 -10.83
CA LEU A 251 -11.82 -2.19 -10.00
C LEU A 251 -11.62 -1.90 -8.51
N SER A 252 -10.50 -1.28 -8.12
CA SER A 252 -10.24 -0.95 -6.72
C SER A 252 -11.24 0.06 -6.14
N VAL A 253 -11.76 0.99 -6.95
CA VAL A 253 -12.81 1.93 -6.53
C VAL A 253 -14.11 1.17 -6.21
N VAL A 254 -14.51 0.25 -7.10
CA VAL A 254 -15.72 -0.55 -6.88
C VAL A 254 -15.60 -1.38 -5.59
N LEU A 255 -14.46 -2.05 -5.40
CA LEU A 255 -14.23 -2.84 -4.17
C LEU A 255 -14.17 -1.97 -2.91
N GLN A 256 -13.64 -0.75 -3.02
CA GLN A 256 -13.62 0.21 -1.91
C GLN A 256 -15.05 0.63 -1.53
N ILE A 257 -15.88 1.01 -2.50
CA ILE A 257 -17.29 1.40 -2.26
C ILE A 257 -18.06 0.23 -1.63
N VAL A 258 -17.92 -0.99 -2.16
CA VAL A 258 -18.58 -2.19 -1.59
C VAL A 258 -18.14 -2.42 -0.14
N GLY A 259 -16.84 -2.35 0.14
CA GLY A 259 -16.31 -2.54 1.48
C GLY A 259 -16.81 -1.49 2.47
N MET A 260 -16.86 -0.22 2.05
CA MET A 260 -17.39 0.88 2.88
C MET A 260 -18.88 0.70 3.17
N ASN A 261 -19.68 0.32 2.16
CA ASN A 261 -21.11 0.07 2.33
C ASN A 261 -21.40 -1.11 3.28
N TRP A 262 -20.46 -2.04 3.42
CA TRP A 262 -20.56 -3.15 4.39
C TRP A 262 -19.97 -2.80 5.76
N GLY A 263 -19.50 -1.57 5.97
CA GLY A 263 -18.88 -1.15 7.24
C GLY A 263 -17.53 -1.82 7.50
N ILE A 264 -16.86 -2.33 6.46
CA ILE A 264 -15.57 -3.00 6.60
C ILE A 264 -14.45 -1.94 6.60
N ILE A 265 -13.53 -2.02 7.56
CA ILE A 265 -12.25 -1.29 7.50
C ILE A 265 -11.41 -1.92 6.38
N THR A 266 -11.53 -1.38 5.17
CA THR A 266 -10.98 -1.99 3.95
C THR A 266 -9.46 -2.06 3.92
N LEU A 267 -8.77 -1.14 4.62
CA LEU A 267 -7.32 -0.97 4.53
C LEU A 267 -6.90 -0.92 3.04
N THR A 268 -5.87 -1.64 2.67
CA THR A 268 -5.43 -1.77 1.27
C THR A 268 -5.90 -3.07 0.59
N ALA A 269 -6.93 -3.74 1.12
CA ALA A 269 -7.49 -4.96 0.53
C ALA A 269 -8.06 -4.74 -0.89
N PRO A 270 -8.79 -3.63 -1.19
CA PRO A 270 -9.24 -3.34 -2.54
C PRO A 270 -8.09 -3.28 -3.56
N PHE A 271 -6.94 -2.71 -3.19
CA PHE A 271 -5.75 -2.73 -4.04
C PHE A 271 -5.25 -4.16 -4.31
N VAL A 272 -5.01 -4.95 -3.25
CA VAL A 272 -4.46 -6.31 -3.39
C VAL A 272 -5.37 -7.18 -4.24
N LEU A 273 -6.67 -7.20 -3.95
CA LEU A 273 -7.65 -7.99 -4.68
C LEU A 273 -7.75 -7.55 -6.16
N SER A 274 -7.78 -6.25 -6.42
CA SER A 274 -7.85 -5.71 -7.78
C SER A 274 -6.61 -6.09 -8.61
N VAL A 275 -5.43 -6.01 -8.03
CA VAL A 275 -4.19 -6.39 -8.73
C VAL A 275 -4.16 -7.89 -8.98
N TRP A 276 -4.51 -8.73 -8.00
CA TRP A 276 -4.55 -10.18 -8.18
C TRP A 276 -5.53 -10.61 -9.28
N LEU A 277 -6.75 -10.06 -9.28
CA LEU A 277 -7.74 -10.31 -10.31
C LEU A 277 -7.25 -9.86 -11.69
N THR A 278 -6.69 -8.65 -11.79
CA THR A 278 -6.15 -8.12 -13.04
C THR A 278 -4.99 -8.97 -13.56
N MET A 279 -4.09 -9.43 -12.69
CA MET A 279 -2.99 -10.34 -13.07
C MET A 279 -3.53 -11.69 -13.57
N GLY A 280 -4.58 -12.23 -12.93
CA GLY A 280 -5.26 -13.45 -13.38
C GLY A 280 -5.86 -13.30 -14.76
N ILE A 281 -6.63 -12.23 -15.00
CA ILE A 281 -7.24 -11.92 -16.28
C ILE A 281 -6.18 -11.72 -17.37
N LYS A 282 -5.11 -10.98 -17.06
CA LYS A 282 -3.97 -10.78 -17.97
C LYS A 282 -3.33 -12.11 -18.37
N LYS A 283 -3.14 -13.03 -17.41
CA LYS A 283 -2.59 -14.37 -17.69
C LYS A 283 -3.49 -15.15 -18.63
N LEU A 284 -4.80 -15.17 -18.37
CA LEU A 284 -5.80 -15.83 -19.24
C LEU A 284 -5.78 -15.23 -20.66
N TYR A 285 -5.79 -13.90 -20.78
CA TYR A 285 -5.72 -13.21 -22.07
C TYR A 285 -4.48 -13.62 -22.88
N LEU A 286 -3.32 -13.72 -22.24
CA LEU A 286 -2.07 -14.13 -22.89
C LEU A 286 -2.14 -15.59 -23.36
N LEU A 287 -2.72 -16.51 -22.57
CA LEU A 287 -2.90 -17.90 -22.94
C LEU A 287 -3.83 -18.02 -24.18
N PHE A 288 -4.94 -17.31 -24.21
CA PHE A 288 -5.85 -17.27 -25.37
C PHE A 288 -5.15 -16.73 -26.62
N LYS A 289 -4.35 -15.69 -26.50
CA LYS A 289 -3.60 -15.11 -27.62
C LYS A 289 -2.56 -16.07 -28.19
N LEU A 290 -1.87 -16.84 -27.32
CA LEU A 290 -0.91 -17.86 -27.74
C LEU A 290 -1.62 -19.05 -28.43
N GLY A 291 -2.72 -19.54 -27.89
CA GLY A 291 -3.51 -20.63 -28.48
C GLY A 291 -4.02 -20.27 -29.88
N ARG A 292 -4.52 -19.03 -30.06
CA ARG A 292 -4.93 -18.54 -31.41
C ARG A 292 -3.76 -18.50 -32.39
N LYS A 293 -2.56 -18.07 -31.97
CA LYS A 293 -1.39 -18.04 -32.85
C LYS A 293 -0.94 -19.44 -33.28
N GLN A 294 -1.07 -20.44 -32.43
CA GLN A 294 -0.75 -21.82 -32.78
C GLN A 294 -1.81 -22.42 -33.73
N ALA A 295 -3.08 -22.12 -33.53
CA ALA A 295 -4.17 -22.55 -34.41
C ALA A 295 -4.10 -21.94 -35.82
N THR A 296 -3.61 -20.69 -35.94
CA THR A 296 -3.48 -20.00 -37.24
C THR A 296 -2.17 -20.32 -37.98
N ASN A 297 -1.21 -21.01 -37.39
CA ASN A 297 0.07 -21.34 -38.01
C ASN A 297 0.55 -22.75 -37.63
N PRO A 298 -0.19 -23.83 -38.04
CA PRO A 298 0.10 -25.21 -37.64
C PRO A 298 1.46 -25.74 -38.21
N ASN A 299 2.02 -25.11 -39.23
CA ASN A 299 3.21 -25.60 -39.96
C ASN A 299 4.57 -25.06 -39.44
N LYS A 300 4.63 -24.31 -38.37
CA LYS A 300 5.90 -23.86 -37.78
C LYS A 300 6.53 -24.83 -36.77
N GLY A 301 5.86 -25.92 -36.46
CA GLY A 301 6.33 -26.95 -35.49
C GLY A 301 7.08 -28.12 -36.10
N ILE A 302 7.21 -28.20 -37.45
CA ILE A 302 7.89 -29.33 -38.11
C ILE A 302 9.08 -28.78 -38.91
N LYS A 303 10.11 -28.32 -38.25
CA LYS A 303 11.48 -28.20 -38.72
C LYS A 303 12.43 -28.28 -37.55
N ALA A 304 12.65 -29.49 -37.07
CA ALA A 304 13.82 -29.84 -36.27
C ALA A 304 14.24 -31.25 -36.74
N HIS A 305 15.15 -31.28 -37.67
CA HIS A 305 16.08 -32.36 -37.86
C HIS A 305 17.45 -31.92 -37.38
#